data_93b1e1d9b76e7bfffe52287c8bdc4b4c
#
_entry.id   93b1e1d9b76e7bfffe52287c8bdc4b4c
#
_cell.length_a   1.000
_cell.length_b   1.000
_cell.length_c   1.000
_cell.angle_alpha   90.00
_cell.angle_beta   90.00
_cell.angle_gamma   90.00
#
_symmetry.space_group_name_H-M   'P 1'
#
loop_
_entity.id
_entity.type
_entity.pdbx_description
1 polymer ?
#
loop_
_entity_poly.entity_id
_entity_poly.type
_entity_poly.pdbx_seq_one_letter_code
_entity_poly.pdbx_strand_id
1 'polypeptide(L)'
;MRLFLNRIYVNTYWECTMKRSIRLWQLAGFAVTALGGTVLHFLYDWLGEAIWIAPFSGVNESTWEHMKLLFWPMLIFAIIQSFFFKDRRNFWCVKLYGTLLGLGLIPVLFYTYNGAIGKSPDWLNIAIFFISAAMAYLYETRLFNTEKLRCRSQKLAVAVLCVIALLFVVFTFATPKIGIFRDPLTGTYGI
;
A
#
# COMPACT_ATOMS: atom_id res chain seq x y z
N MET A 1 9.69 47.33 2.20
CA MET A 1 10.72 46.32 1.95
C MET A 1 10.83 45.29 3.06
N ARG A 2 10.93 45.63 4.37
CA ARG A 2 10.98 44.65 5.50
C ARG A 2 9.75 43.73 5.61
N LEU A 3 8.54 44.24 5.42
CA LEU A 3 7.31 43.43 5.49
C LEU A 3 7.20 42.39 4.35
N PHE A 4 7.69 42.70 3.17
CA PHE A 4 7.72 41.80 2.02
C PHE A 4 8.73 40.68 2.22
N LEU A 5 9.91 40.98 2.73
CA LEU A 5 10.95 40.00 3.05
C LEU A 5 10.51 39.05 4.18
N ASN A 6 9.85 39.55 5.22
CA ASN A 6 9.29 38.73 6.28
C ASN A 6 8.21 37.76 5.75
N ARG A 7 7.35 38.20 4.83
CA ARG A 7 6.30 37.34 4.25
C ARG A 7 6.91 36.23 3.39
N ILE A 8 7.96 36.53 2.62
CA ILE A 8 8.68 35.52 1.83
C ILE A 8 9.36 34.52 2.76
N TYR A 9 10.08 34.97 3.80
CA TYR A 9 10.77 34.10 4.74
C TYR A 9 9.80 33.17 5.49
N VAL A 10 8.69 33.68 5.99
CA VAL A 10 7.65 32.93 6.68
C VAL A 10 7.06 31.86 5.74
N ASN A 11 6.70 32.21 4.50
CA ASN A 11 6.15 31.23 3.55
C ASN A 11 7.16 30.12 3.23
N THR A 12 8.41 30.45 2.99
CA THR A 12 9.46 29.46 2.69
C THR A 12 9.70 28.52 3.89
N TYR A 13 9.69 29.05 5.10
CA TYR A 13 9.83 28.25 6.33
C TYR A 13 8.66 27.26 6.51
N TRP A 14 7.42 27.74 6.33
CA TRP A 14 6.23 26.87 6.42
C TRP A 14 6.22 25.79 5.34
N GLU A 15 6.59 26.10 4.12
CA GLU A 15 6.69 25.11 3.04
C GLU A 15 7.75 24.03 3.34
N CYS A 16 8.91 24.43 3.84
CA CYS A 16 9.99 23.50 4.20
C CYS A 16 9.57 22.57 5.35
N THR A 17 8.95 23.13 6.39
CA THR A 17 8.46 22.38 7.54
C THR A 17 7.36 21.38 7.13
N MET A 18 6.45 21.81 6.27
CA MET A 18 5.36 20.95 5.78
C MET A 18 5.89 19.82 4.90
N LYS A 19 6.83 20.07 3.99
CA LYS A 19 7.48 19.03 3.18
C LYS A 19 8.25 18.03 4.03
N ARG A 20 8.91 18.48 5.10
CA ARG A 20 9.58 17.61 6.07
C ARG A 20 8.57 16.72 6.82
N SER A 21 7.48 17.29 7.27
CA SER A 21 6.40 16.55 7.94
C SER A 21 5.82 15.45 7.04
N ILE A 22 5.52 15.76 5.77
CA ILE A 22 5.04 14.77 4.80
C ILE A 22 6.04 13.62 4.67
N ARG A 23 7.33 13.91 4.49
CA ARG A 23 8.35 12.86 4.35
C ARG A 23 8.41 11.95 5.57
N LEU A 24 8.37 12.50 6.78
CA LEU A 24 8.39 11.72 8.02
C LEU A 24 7.16 10.81 8.14
N TRP A 25 5.97 11.32 7.81
CA TRP A 25 4.75 10.52 7.78
C TRP A 25 4.81 9.38 6.76
N GLN A 26 5.37 9.63 5.58
CA GLN A 26 5.49 8.60 4.56
C GLN A 26 6.55 7.54 4.92
N LEU A 27 7.66 7.93 5.55
CA LEU A 27 8.63 7.00 6.10
C LEU A 27 8.03 6.14 7.22
N ALA A 28 7.26 6.75 8.13
CA ALA A 28 6.53 6.01 9.17
C ALA A 28 5.51 5.03 8.55
N GLY A 29 4.78 5.47 7.51
CA GLY A 29 3.85 4.61 6.78
C GLY A 29 4.53 3.42 6.11
N PHE A 30 5.66 3.66 5.46
CA PHE A 30 6.47 2.58 4.90
C PHE A 30 6.92 1.58 5.98
N ALA A 31 7.43 2.07 7.11
CA ALA A 31 7.85 1.21 8.22
C ALA A 31 6.68 0.39 8.79
N VAL A 32 5.53 1.03 9.01
CA VAL A 32 4.31 0.35 9.48
C VAL A 32 3.83 -0.70 8.47
N THR A 33 3.88 -0.39 7.17
CA THR A 33 3.48 -1.34 6.12
C THR A 33 4.45 -2.50 6.02
N ALA A 34 5.75 -2.23 6.11
CA ALA A 34 6.79 -3.25 6.08
C ALA A 34 6.65 -4.22 7.26
N LEU A 35 6.57 -3.70 8.48
CA LEU A 35 6.42 -4.51 9.69
C LEU A 35 5.05 -5.20 9.74
N GLY A 36 3.98 -4.47 9.45
CA GLY A 36 2.62 -4.99 9.47
C GLY A 36 2.41 -6.10 8.44
N GLY A 37 2.91 -5.92 7.21
CA GLY A 37 2.86 -6.95 6.18
C GLY A 37 3.64 -8.19 6.56
N THR A 38 4.84 -8.03 7.14
CA THR A 38 5.64 -9.15 7.65
C THR A 38 4.90 -9.91 8.77
N VAL A 39 4.30 -9.20 9.72
CA VAL A 39 3.50 -9.85 10.78
C VAL A 39 2.30 -10.57 10.20
N LEU A 40 1.55 -9.93 9.31
CA LEU A 40 0.38 -10.53 8.67
C LEU A 40 0.73 -11.74 7.81
N HIS A 41 1.96 -11.83 7.27
CA HIS A 41 2.41 -12.97 6.51
C HIS A 41 2.40 -14.26 7.33
N PHE A 42 2.82 -14.19 8.59
CA PHE A 42 2.89 -15.35 9.49
C PHE A 42 1.69 -15.50 10.43
N LEU A 43 0.82 -14.49 10.51
CA LEU A 43 -0.22 -14.43 11.54
C LEU A 43 -1.26 -15.54 11.40
N TYR A 44 -1.56 -15.96 10.17
CA TYR A 44 -2.49 -17.07 9.91
C TYR A 44 -1.98 -18.37 10.54
N ASP A 45 -0.72 -18.72 10.29
CA ASP A 45 -0.07 -19.92 10.84
C ASP A 45 0.06 -19.84 12.36
N TRP A 46 0.48 -18.69 12.89
CA TRP A 46 0.65 -18.49 14.34
C TRP A 46 -0.67 -18.63 15.13
N LEU A 47 -1.79 -18.32 14.49
CA LEU A 47 -3.12 -18.45 15.08
C LEU A 47 -3.79 -19.79 14.75
N GLY A 48 -3.02 -20.78 14.29
CA GLY A 48 -3.51 -22.13 14.00
C GLY A 48 -4.54 -22.16 12.85
N GLU A 49 -4.27 -21.39 11.80
CA GLU A 49 -5.10 -21.31 10.59
C GLU A 49 -6.53 -20.81 10.88
N ALA A 50 -6.66 -19.90 11.84
CA ALA A 50 -7.96 -19.38 12.26
C ALA A 50 -8.65 -18.61 11.12
N ILE A 51 -9.84 -19.08 10.73
CA ILE A 51 -10.57 -18.63 9.54
C ILE A 51 -10.93 -17.12 9.57
N TRP A 52 -11.10 -16.54 10.76
CA TRP A 52 -11.45 -15.13 10.93
C TRP A 52 -10.30 -14.18 10.60
N ILE A 53 -9.03 -14.65 10.66
CA ILE A 53 -7.86 -13.84 10.31
C ILE A 53 -7.48 -13.95 8.82
N ALA A 54 -7.93 -15.02 8.15
CA ALA A 54 -7.61 -15.31 6.76
C ALA A 54 -7.83 -14.13 5.79
N PRO A 55 -8.89 -13.29 5.90
CA PRO A 55 -9.06 -12.13 5.02
C PRO A 55 -7.98 -11.06 5.15
N PHE A 56 -7.24 -11.04 6.26
CA PHE A 56 -6.25 -10.03 6.59
C PHE A 56 -4.82 -10.53 6.45
N SER A 57 -4.59 -11.81 6.60
CA SER A 57 -3.29 -12.49 6.61
C SER A 57 -3.04 -13.24 5.30
N GLY A 58 -1.79 -13.61 5.03
CA GLY A 58 -1.44 -14.54 3.97
C GLY A 58 -1.88 -15.95 4.35
N VAL A 59 -2.68 -16.61 3.50
CA VAL A 59 -3.11 -18.00 3.71
C VAL A 59 -2.33 -18.97 2.83
N ASN A 60 -1.63 -18.46 1.82
CA ASN A 60 -0.73 -19.18 0.92
C ASN A 60 0.23 -18.21 0.23
N GLU A 61 1.15 -18.72 -0.60
CA GLU A 61 2.19 -17.93 -1.27
C GLU A 61 1.75 -17.32 -2.61
N SER A 62 0.44 -17.21 -2.86
CA SER A 62 -0.05 -16.59 -4.10
C SER A 62 0.23 -15.08 -4.16
N THR A 63 0.33 -14.56 -5.37
CA THR A 63 0.53 -13.11 -5.59
C THR A 63 -0.61 -12.29 -4.98
N TRP A 64 -1.85 -12.81 -4.99
CA TRP A 64 -3.01 -12.18 -4.37
C TRP A 64 -2.83 -11.99 -2.86
N GLU A 65 -2.33 -13.01 -2.19
CA GLU A 65 -2.09 -12.96 -0.75
C GLU A 65 -1.03 -11.90 -0.40
N HIS A 66 0.05 -11.83 -1.16
CA HIS A 66 1.06 -10.78 -0.98
C HIS A 66 0.50 -9.36 -1.21
N MET A 67 -0.49 -9.19 -2.10
CA MET A 67 -1.20 -7.92 -2.27
C MET A 67 -2.02 -7.56 -1.01
N LYS A 68 -2.65 -8.52 -0.33
CA LYS A 68 -3.34 -8.30 0.95
C LYS A 68 -2.38 -7.76 2.03
N LEU A 69 -1.20 -8.35 2.13
CA LEU A 69 -0.17 -7.95 3.11
C LEU A 69 0.30 -6.51 2.92
N LEU A 70 0.28 -6.00 1.70
CA LEU A 70 0.54 -4.59 1.41
C LEU A 70 -0.67 -3.70 1.75
N PHE A 71 -1.85 -4.11 1.31
CA PHE A 71 -3.06 -3.30 1.35
C PHE A 71 -3.51 -2.96 2.77
N TRP A 72 -3.64 -3.96 3.64
CA TRP A 72 -4.21 -3.76 4.97
C TRP A 72 -3.42 -2.80 5.85
N PRO A 73 -2.09 -2.93 5.98
CA PRO A 73 -1.32 -1.96 6.76
C PRO A 73 -1.33 -0.56 6.13
N MET A 74 -1.29 -0.44 4.79
CA MET A 74 -1.41 0.85 4.10
C MET A 74 -2.76 1.50 4.37
N LEU A 75 -3.86 0.75 4.34
CA LEU A 75 -5.20 1.27 4.61
C LEU A 75 -5.34 1.73 6.06
N ILE A 76 -4.92 0.91 7.01
CA ILE A 76 -4.95 1.25 8.44
C ILE A 76 -4.14 2.51 8.70
N PHE A 77 -2.92 2.59 8.15
CA PHE A 77 -2.09 3.77 8.29
C PHE A 77 -2.70 5.01 7.62
N ALA A 78 -3.34 4.85 6.45
CA ALA A 78 -4.05 5.95 5.78
C ALA A 78 -5.20 6.49 6.63
N ILE A 79 -5.96 5.61 7.31
CA ILE A 79 -7.02 6.02 8.23
C ILE A 79 -6.44 6.85 9.37
N ILE A 80 -5.37 6.36 10.03
CA ILE A 80 -4.70 7.09 11.10
C ILE A 80 -4.18 8.44 10.59
N GLN A 81 -3.48 8.46 9.47
CA GLN A 81 -2.91 9.67 8.87
C GLN A 81 -3.99 10.69 8.47
N SER A 82 -5.20 10.26 8.10
CA SER A 82 -6.29 11.14 7.71
C SER A 82 -6.70 12.11 8.82
N PHE A 83 -6.55 11.73 10.09
CA PHE A 83 -6.84 12.61 11.22
C PHE A 83 -5.86 13.79 11.34
N PHE A 84 -4.64 13.61 10.83
CA PHE A 84 -3.59 14.64 10.85
C PHE A 84 -3.54 15.47 9.56
N PHE A 85 -4.15 15.00 8.46
CA PHE A 85 -4.14 15.63 7.14
C PHE A 85 -5.52 16.15 6.72
N LYS A 86 -6.37 16.55 7.68
CA LYS A 86 -7.77 16.98 7.46
C LYS A 86 -7.91 18.11 6.42
N ASP A 87 -6.95 19.02 6.37
CA ASP A 87 -6.98 20.19 5.48
C ASP A 87 -6.55 19.86 4.04
N ARG A 88 -6.10 18.64 3.76
CA ARG A 88 -5.66 18.22 2.42
C ARG A 88 -6.83 17.71 1.58
N ARG A 89 -7.29 18.54 0.64
CA ARG A 89 -8.41 18.23 -0.26
C ARG A 89 -8.17 17.07 -1.21
N ASN A 90 -6.94 16.57 -1.35
CA ASN A 90 -6.56 15.47 -2.23
C ASN A 90 -6.08 14.22 -1.48
N PHE A 91 -6.20 14.17 -0.15
CA PHE A 91 -5.60 13.12 0.69
C PHE A 91 -5.98 11.71 0.23
N TRP A 92 -7.26 11.39 0.17
CA TRP A 92 -7.72 10.05 -0.19
C TRP A 92 -7.43 9.68 -1.65
N CYS A 93 -7.38 10.65 -2.56
CA CYS A 93 -6.94 10.39 -3.93
C CYS A 93 -5.46 10.03 -3.97
N VAL A 94 -4.60 10.70 -3.20
CA VAL A 94 -3.18 10.35 -3.10
C VAL A 94 -3.03 8.93 -2.55
N LYS A 95 -3.75 8.60 -1.48
CA LYS A 95 -3.73 7.25 -0.89
C LYS A 95 -4.18 6.18 -1.88
N LEU A 96 -5.27 6.43 -2.60
CA LEU A 96 -5.75 5.51 -3.64
C LEU A 96 -4.67 5.26 -4.70
N TYR A 97 -4.07 6.32 -5.26
CA TYR A 97 -3.07 6.16 -6.31
C TYR A 97 -1.81 5.46 -5.81
N GLY A 98 -1.33 5.76 -4.59
CA GLY A 98 -0.22 5.06 -3.97
C GLY A 98 -0.53 3.57 -3.78
N THR A 99 -1.70 3.26 -3.21
CA THR A 99 -2.16 1.88 -3.02
C THR A 99 -2.27 1.13 -4.35
N LEU A 100 -2.91 1.71 -5.37
CA LEU A 100 -3.04 1.07 -6.69
C LEU A 100 -1.68 0.82 -7.34
N LEU A 101 -0.73 1.75 -7.20
CA LEU A 101 0.64 1.55 -7.70
C LEU A 101 1.31 0.37 -6.99
N GLY A 102 1.26 0.33 -5.65
CA GLY A 102 1.85 -0.76 -4.86
C GLY A 102 1.24 -2.12 -5.21
N LEU A 103 -0.09 -2.20 -5.24
CA LEU A 103 -0.82 -3.42 -5.60
C LEU A 103 -0.51 -3.87 -7.03
N GLY A 104 -0.37 -2.95 -7.98
CA GLY A 104 -0.05 -3.27 -9.37
C GLY A 104 1.40 -3.72 -9.56
N LEU A 105 2.35 -3.15 -8.79
CA LEU A 105 3.76 -3.51 -8.89
C LEU A 105 4.04 -4.96 -8.45
N ILE A 106 3.35 -5.46 -7.43
CA ILE A 106 3.56 -6.84 -6.95
C ILE A 106 3.38 -7.86 -8.07
N PRO A 107 2.23 -7.97 -8.75
CA PRO A 107 2.06 -8.95 -9.84
C PRO A 107 2.93 -8.62 -11.05
N VAL A 108 3.12 -7.35 -11.40
CA VAL A 108 3.95 -6.96 -12.54
C VAL A 108 5.39 -7.43 -12.33
N LEU A 109 6.00 -7.15 -11.20
CA LEU A 109 7.38 -7.56 -10.91
C LEU A 109 7.49 -9.08 -10.80
N PHE A 110 6.55 -9.73 -10.09
CA PHE A 110 6.56 -11.17 -9.90
C PHE A 110 6.48 -11.93 -11.24
N TYR A 111 5.48 -11.63 -12.06
CA TYR A 111 5.30 -12.33 -13.34
C TYR A 111 6.34 -11.96 -14.40
N THR A 112 6.84 -10.72 -14.38
CA THR A 112 7.94 -10.32 -15.29
C THR A 112 9.20 -11.10 -14.97
N TYR A 113 9.57 -11.20 -13.70
CA TYR A 113 10.76 -11.94 -13.30
C TYR A 113 10.61 -13.44 -13.60
N ASN A 114 9.51 -14.06 -13.17
CA ASN A 114 9.28 -15.50 -13.39
C ASN A 114 9.15 -15.84 -14.88
N GLY A 115 8.60 -14.94 -15.69
CA GLY A 115 8.52 -15.12 -17.15
C GLY A 115 9.85 -14.98 -17.86
N ALA A 116 10.75 -14.13 -17.37
CA ALA A 116 12.05 -13.86 -18.01
C ALA A 116 13.16 -14.82 -17.55
N ILE A 117 13.19 -15.19 -16.27
CA ILE A 117 14.31 -15.90 -15.64
C ILE A 117 13.89 -17.29 -15.12
N GLY A 118 12.58 -17.55 -14.97
CA GLY A 118 12.02 -18.77 -14.41
C GLY A 118 11.66 -18.60 -12.93
N LYS A 119 11.73 -19.69 -12.15
CA LYS A 119 11.29 -19.69 -10.74
C LYS A 119 12.08 -18.67 -9.91
N SER A 120 11.37 -17.75 -9.26
CA SER A 120 11.97 -16.78 -8.35
C SER A 120 12.40 -17.42 -7.04
N PRO A 121 13.57 -17.06 -6.49
CA PRO A 121 13.95 -17.42 -5.13
C PRO A 121 13.10 -16.63 -4.11
N ASP A 122 12.90 -17.18 -2.91
CA ASP A 122 12.03 -16.62 -1.87
C ASP A 122 12.43 -15.20 -1.46
N TRP A 123 13.75 -14.91 -1.35
CA TRP A 123 14.23 -13.58 -1.01
C TRP A 123 13.79 -12.51 -2.03
N LEU A 124 13.59 -12.89 -3.30
CA LEU A 124 13.14 -11.95 -4.33
C LEU A 124 11.66 -11.62 -4.16
N ASN A 125 10.83 -12.58 -3.77
CA ASN A 125 9.42 -12.34 -3.48
C ASN A 125 9.28 -11.35 -2.32
N ILE A 126 10.11 -11.50 -1.29
CA ILE A 126 10.22 -10.54 -0.17
C ILE A 126 10.68 -9.17 -0.69
N ALA A 127 11.71 -9.11 -1.53
CA ALA A 127 12.20 -7.87 -2.11
C ALA A 127 11.14 -7.15 -2.96
N ILE A 128 10.36 -7.88 -3.75
CA ILE A 128 9.24 -7.33 -4.55
C ILE A 128 8.22 -6.64 -3.64
N PHE A 129 7.86 -7.24 -2.51
CA PHE A 129 6.96 -6.63 -1.54
C PHE A 129 7.52 -5.29 -1.01
N PHE A 130 8.76 -5.26 -0.54
CA PHE A 130 9.39 -4.04 0.00
C PHE A 130 9.58 -2.96 -1.08
N ILE A 131 9.96 -3.34 -2.29
CA ILE A 131 10.09 -2.41 -3.43
C ILE A 131 8.74 -1.80 -3.77
N SER A 132 7.68 -2.62 -3.84
CA SER A 132 6.33 -2.15 -4.14
C SER A 132 5.80 -1.19 -3.07
N ALA A 133 6.03 -1.50 -1.79
CA ALA A 133 5.71 -0.61 -0.68
C ALA A 133 6.49 0.71 -0.76
N ALA A 134 7.81 0.66 -0.97
CA ALA A 134 8.65 1.85 -1.08
C ALA A 134 8.21 2.74 -2.24
N MET A 135 7.96 2.17 -3.40
CA MET A 135 7.49 2.91 -4.59
C MET A 135 6.13 3.55 -4.38
N ALA A 136 5.19 2.87 -3.70
CA ALA A 136 3.90 3.43 -3.34
C ALA A 136 4.06 4.68 -2.47
N TYR A 137 4.82 4.62 -1.38
CA TYR A 137 5.05 5.76 -0.47
C TYR A 137 5.89 6.87 -1.08
N LEU A 138 6.86 6.57 -1.94
CA LEU A 138 7.59 7.57 -2.71
C LEU A 138 6.67 8.31 -3.69
N TYR A 139 5.78 7.59 -4.34
CA TYR A 139 4.79 8.17 -5.25
C TYR A 139 3.79 9.06 -4.49
N GLU A 140 3.26 8.60 -3.36
CA GLU A 140 2.43 9.43 -2.47
C GLU A 140 3.15 10.72 -2.04
N THR A 141 4.44 10.60 -1.67
CA THR A 141 5.27 11.76 -1.29
C THR A 141 5.34 12.78 -2.43
N ARG A 142 5.53 12.32 -3.66
CA ARG A 142 5.54 13.21 -4.84
C ARG A 142 4.18 13.87 -5.04
N LEU A 143 3.10 13.11 -4.94
CA LEU A 143 1.74 13.63 -5.12
C LEU A 143 1.35 14.63 -4.02
N PHE A 144 1.74 14.42 -2.78
CA PHE A 144 1.54 15.38 -1.69
C PHE A 144 2.32 16.67 -1.86
N ASN A 145 3.52 16.61 -2.47
CA ASN A 145 4.36 17.77 -2.69
C ASN A 145 4.04 18.53 -3.99
N THR A 146 3.32 17.90 -4.91
CA THR A 146 2.87 18.53 -6.15
C THR A 146 1.40 18.90 -6.02
N GLU A 147 1.05 20.17 -5.89
CA GLU A 147 -0.35 20.64 -5.82
C GLU A 147 -1.15 20.40 -7.12
N LYS A 148 -0.54 19.74 -8.10
CA LYS A 148 -1.11 19.49 -9.43
C LYS A 148 -2.18 18.39 -9.46
N LEU A 149 -2.24 17.52 -8.45
CA LEU A 149 -3.23 16.47 -8.42
C LEU A 149 -4.64 17.04 -8.15
N ARG A 150 -5.45 17.10 -9.19
CA ARG A 150 -6.88 17.44 -9.07
C ARG A 150 -7.66 16.18 -8.67
N CYS A 151 -7.96 16.06 -7.40
CA CYS A 151 -8.86 15.02 -6.89
C CYS A 151 -10.29 15.35 -7.30
N ARG A 152 -10.89 14.54 -8.18
CA ARG A 152 -12.29 14.73 -8.61
C ARG A 152 -13.28 14.50 -7.47
N SER A 153 -13.02 13.48 -6.63
CA SER A 153 -13.86 13.17 -5.47
C SER A 153 -13.11 12.30 -4.48
N GLN A 154 -12.90 12.80 -3.27
CA GLN A 154 -12.35 12.01 -2.19
C GLN A 154 -13.28 10.86 -1.77
N LYS A 155 -14.60 11.09 -1.83
CA LYS A 155 -15.61 10.05 -1.53
C LYS A 155 -15.48 8.86 -2.50
N LEU A 156 -15.25 9.14 -3.79
CA LEU A 156 -15.01 8.09 -4.78
C LEU A 156 -13.71 7.32 -4.48
N ALA A 157 -12.65 8.02 -4.11
CA ALA A 157 -11.38 7.36 -3.75
C ALA A 157 -11.56 6.42 -2.55
N VAL A 158 -12.27 6.85 -1.50
CA VAL A 158 -12.61 6.00 -0.36
C VAL A 158 -13.50 4.83 -0.79
N ALA A 159 -14.51 5.06 -1.62
CA ALA A 159 -15.38 3.99 -2.11
C ALA A 159 -14.59 2.91 -2.88
N VAL A 160 -13.63 3.31 -3.73
CA VAL A 160 -12.76 2.36 -4.45
C VAL A 160 -11.88 1.57 -3.46
N LEU A 161 -11.29 2.21 -2.45
CA LEU A 161 -10.52 1.51 -1.42
C LEU A 161 -11.39 0.50 -0.65
N CYS A 162 -12.65 0.86 -0.31
CA CYS A 162 -13.60 -0.07 0.31
C CYS A 162 -13.95 -1.25 -0.60
N VAL A 163 -14.11 -1.01 -1.90
CA VAL A 163 -14.34 -2.11 -2.88
C VAL A 163 -13.14 -3.04 -2.93
N ILE A 164 -11.91 -2.52 -2.96
CA ILE A 164 -10.69 -3.33 -2.93
C ILE A 164 -10.63 -4.16 -1.63
N ALA A 165 -10.93 -3.55 -0.48
CA ALA A 165 -11.00 -4.26 0.80
C ALA A 165 -12.02 -5.40 0.75
N LEU A 166 -13.21 -5.16 0.22
CA LEU A 166 -14.26 -6.15 0.06
C LEU A 166 -13.81 -7.30 -0.88
N LEU A 167 -13.13 -6.99 -1.99
CA LEU A 167 -12.60 -7.99 -2.90
C LEU A 167 -11.55 -8.88 -2.21
N PHE A 168 -10.69 -8.34 -1.36
CA PHE A 168 -9.75 -9.14 -0.58
C PHE A 168 -10.46 -10.09 0.37
N VAL A 169 -11.52 -9.64 1.06
CA VAL A 169 -12.33 -10.50 1.93
C VAL A 169 -13.06 -11.58 1.13
N VAL A 170 -13.77 -11.20 0.06
CA VAL A 170 -14.58 -12.14 -0.73
C VAL A 170 -13.70 -13.21 -1.40
N PHE A 171 -12.59 -12.80 -2.03
CA PHE A 171 -11.75 -13.75 -2.76
C PHE A 171 -10.82 -14.57 -1.87
N THR A 172 -10.76 -14.31 -0.58
CA THR A 172 -10.18 -15.25 0.39
C THR A 172 -11.03 -16.51 0.50
N PHE A 173 -12.38 -16.39 0.50
CA PHE A 173 -13.30 -17.51 0.66
C PHE A 173 -13.84 -18.04 -0.67
N ALA A 174 -14.01 -17.19 -1.66
CA ALA A 174 -14.50 -17.53 -3.00
C ALA A 174 -13.39 -17.32 -4.04
N THR A 175 -12.30 -18.05 -3.90
CA THR A 175 -11.07 -17.84 -4.66
C THR A 175 -11.23 -18.25 -6.14
N PRO A 176 -11.07 -17.33 -7.12
CA PRO A 176 -11.09 -17.68 -8.53
C PRO A 176 -9.89 -18.54 -8.93
N LYS A 177 -10.12 -19.55 -9.79
CA LYS A 177 -9.06 -20.44 -10.27
C LYS A 177 -8.27 -19.83 -11.44
N ILE A 178 -7.64 -18.68 -11.22
CA ILE A 178 -6.77 -17.98 -12.18
C ILE A 178 -5.38 -17.75 -11.57
N GLY A 179 -4.36 -17.54 -12.41
CA GLY A 179 -2.95 -17.54 -12.01
C GLY A 179 -2.58 -16.68 -10.82
N ILE A 180 -3.19 -15.49 -10.66
CA ILE A 180 -2.87 -14.56 -9.57
C ILE A 180 -3.21 -15.12 -8.17
N PHE A 181 -4.17 -16.05 -8.08
CA PHE A 181 -4.60 -16.72 -6.85
C PHE A 181 -3.94 -18.08 -6.64
N ARG A 182 -3.18 -18.55 -7.64
CA ARG A 182 -2.51 -19.84 -7.55
C ARG A 182 -1.28 -19.72 -6.68
N ASP A 183 -1.19 -20.59 -5.69
CA ASP A 183 0.04 -20.77 -4.92
C ASP A 183 1.13 -21.39 -5.82
N PRO A 184 2.29 -20.73 -6.00
CA PRO A 184 3.37 -21.24 -6.83
C PRO A 184 4.08 -22.46 -6.23
N LEU A 185 3.95 -22.72 -4.91
CA LEU A 185 4.60 -23.82 -4.22
C LEU A 185 3.74 -25.10 -4.27
N THR A 186 2.46 -24.99 -3.95
CA THR A 186 1.54 -26.13 -3.83
C THR A 186 0.68 -26.34 -5.09
N GLY A 187 0.49 -25.29 -5.89
CA GLY A 187 -0.41 -25.28 -7.03
C GLY A 187 -1.89 -25.17 -6.68
N THR A 188 -2.22 -25.03 -5.39
CA THR A 188 -3.59 -24.90 -4.85
C THR A 188 -4.12 -23.46 -4.94
N TYR A 189 -5.39 -23.26 -4.53
CA TYR A 189 -6.09 -21.98 -4.57
C TYR A 189 -6.85 -21.77 -3.26
N GLY A 190 -6.70 -20.57 -2.68
CA GLY A 190 -7.43 -20.16 -1.48
C GLY A 190 -7.00 -20.88 -0.20
N ILE A 191 -7.95 -20.97 0.72
CA ILE A 191 -7.84 -21.66 2.00
C ILE A 191 -7.96 -23.15 1.80
#